data_08386c06575aaaf8122762bfb19620cf
#
_entry.id   08386c06575aaaf8122762bfb19620cf
#
_cell.length_a   1.000
_cell.length_b   1.000
_cell.length_c   1.000
_cell.angle_alpha   90.00
_cell.angle_beta   90.00
_cell.angle_gamma   90.00
#
_symmetry.space_group_name_H-M   'P 1'
#
loop_
_entity.id
_entity.type
_entity.pdbx_description
1 polymer ?
#
loop_
_entity_poly.entity_id
_entity_poly.type
_entity_poly.pdbx_seq_one_letter_code
_entity_poly.pdbx_strand_id
1 'polypeptide(L)'
;MKNFDNTYFQNYQFAINSLPSVSCIIDGKVMKPGEHFLVDAACPDVKGTFRLLPFSYTNAVDKELLFAKLKQGLLPNEALLMKNAEDNRQFRRFVDTLDSMGFKIPLIVKSVSKKLLWTTSQQLEKIPMLTFPDTIIKNTDEITVDIDSKFIPAYGCRNIIGYLPGKNKNTKGYVVFTAHYDHLGMLGNNAYFPGASDNASGTSMILSMANYYAKNKQDYPIVFILFSGEEVGLLGSKYFVEHPLFSLQKIKMLVNVDIMGSAEAGITVVNGEQFKSAFDQLVDINKREAYLPEIKIRGKAANSDHYFFSEAGVPSIFIYSNGGPGYYHDVWDKPNTLNFKNYDNVAKLLVQFIKELK
;
A
#
# COMPACT_ATOMS: atom_id res chain seq x y z
N MET A 1 16.40 5.67 -17.61
CA MET A 1 15.48 6.52 -18.43
C MET A 1 16.11 7.10 -19.69
N LYS A 2 17.41 6.95 -19.94
CA LYS A 2 18.06 7.48 -21.17
C LYS A 2 17.60 6.86 -22.52
N ASN A 3 16.71 5.88 -22.50
CA ASN A 3 16.27 5.17 -23.72
C ASN A 3 14.84 5.47 -24.15
N PHE A 4 14.17 6.43 -23.52
CA PHE A 4 12.83 6.86 -23.89
C PHE A 4 12.91 8.20 -24.62
N ASP A 5 12.56 8.21 -25.89
CA ASP A 5 12.49 9.44 -26.69
C ASP A 5 11.40 10.40 -26.21
N ASN A 6 10.43 9.89 -25.40
CA ASN A 6 9.33 10.64 -24.82
C ASN A 6 9.01 10.14 -23.41
N THR A 7 9.44 10.90 -22.41
CA THR A 7 9.03 10.72 -21.00
C THR A 7 8.18 11.90 -20.59
N TYR A 8 7.00 11.62 -20.04
CA TYR A 8 6.04 12.63 -19.60
C TYR A 8 5.84 12.56 -18.10
N PHE A 9 5.57 13.70 -17.47
CA PHE A 9 5.18 13.82 -16.09
C PHE A 9 3.74 14.31 -16.00
N GLN A 10 2.91 13.59 -15.26
CA GLN A 10 1.55 14.03 -14.97
C GLN A 10 1.50 14.43 -13.51
N ASN A 11 1.52 15.75 -13.26
CA ASN A 11 1.51 16.32 -11.91
C ASN A 11 0.09 16.39 -11.36
N TYR A 12 -0.07 16.12 -10.07
CA TYR A 12 -1.32 16.26 -9.34
C TYR A 12 -1.04 16.48 -7.84
N GLN A 13 -2.07 16.70 -7.04
CA GLN A 13 -1.94 16.96 -5.61
C GLN A 13 -3.02 16.22 -4.84
N PHE A 14 -2.73 15.88 -3.59
CA PHE A 14 -3.68 15.32 -2.64
C PHE A 14 -3.34 15.74 -1.21
N ALA A 15 -4.29 15.56 -0.29
CA ALA A 15 -4.03 15.82 1.13
C ALA A 15 -3.32 14.62 1.76
N ILE A 16 -2.39 14.87 2.67
CA ILE A 16 -1.74 13.82 3.46
C ILE A 16 -1.41 14.34 4.86
N ASN A 17 -1.53 13.50 5.87
CA ASN A 17 -0.96 13.75 7.18
C ASN A 17 0.45 13.16 7.26
N SER A 18 1.39 13.92 7.78
CA SER A 18 2.78 13.53 8.01
C SER A 18 3.06 13.56 9.51
N LEU A 19 3.88 12.64 9.99
CA LEU A 19 4.28 12.53 11.39
C LEU A 19 5.81 12.74 11.49
N PRO A 20 6.28 14.00 11.47
CA PRO A 20 7.70 14.32 11.38
C PRO A 20 8.49 13.98 12.64
N SER A 21 7.85 13.96 13.81
CA SER A 21 8.46 13.62 15.08
C SER A 21 7.58 12.66 15.86
N VAL A 22 8.17 11.55 16.32
CA VAL A 22 7.48 10.52 17.09
C VAL A 22 8.39 9.97 18.15
N SER A 23 7.99 10.07 19.41
CA SER A 23 8.65 9.42 20.52
C SER A 23 7.65 8.81 21.50
N CYS A 24 8.06 7.71 22.12
CA CYS A 24 7.32 7.04 23.18
C CYS A 24 8.28 6.43 24.20
N ILE A 25 7.96 6.60 25.49
CA ILE A 25 8.71 6.05 26.62
C ILE A 25 7.76 5.23 27.49
N ILE A 26 8.15 4.02 27.83
CA ILE A 26 7.45 3.11 28.75
C ILE A 26 8.47 2.63 29.80
N ASP A 27 8.18 2.80 31.08
CA ASP A 27 9.05 2.39 32.19
C ASP A 27 10.50 2.92 32.05
N GLY A 28 10.64 4.19 31.62
CA GLY A 28 11.93 4.83 31.38
C GLY A 28 12.69 4.35 30.13
N LYS A 29 12.12 3.43 29.34
CA LYS A 29 12.72 2.90 28.12
C LYS A 29 12.12 3.57 26.89
N VAL A 30 12.98 4.01 25.99
CA VAL A 30 12.54 4.54 24.67
C VAL A 30 12.05 3.41 23.79
N MET A 31 10.81 3.53 23.33
CA MET A 31 10.21 2.60 22.37
C MET A 31 10.59 2.99 20.95
N LYS A 32 10.80 2.00 20.08
CA LYS A 32 11.15 2.21 18.67
C LYS A 32 9.88 2.21 17.83
N PRO A 33 9.53 3.31 17.13
CA PRO A 33 8.42 3.31 16.18
C PRO A 33 8.66 2.30 15.05
N GLY A 34 7.61 1.68 14.55
CA GLY A 34 7.69 0.64 13.52
C GLY A 34 8.04 -0.76 14.04
N GLU A 35 8.78 -0.86 15.16
CA GLU A 35 9.15 -2.14 15.78
C GLU A 35 8.30 -2.43 17.02
N HIS A 36 8.21 -1.46 17.94
CA HIS A 36 7.54 -1.62 19.23
C HIS A 36 6.14 -1.02 19.25
N PHE A 37 5.88 -0.02 18.40
CA PHE A 37 4.58 0.62 18.28
C PHE A 37 4.42 1.31 16.94
N LEU A 38 3.18 1.63 16.60
CA LEU A 38 2.82 2.51 15.51
C LEU A 38 1.97 3.68 16.02
N VAL A 39 2.08 4.81 15.33
CA VAL A 39 1.14 5.92 15.47
C VAL A 39 0.15 5.82 14.30
N ASP A 40 -1.14 6.03 14.57
CA ASP A 40 -2.13 6.08 13.49
C ASP A 40 -1.75 7.21 12.51
N ALA A 41 -1.83 6.92 11.21
CA ALA A 41 -1.39 7.87 10.19
C ALA A 41 -2.22 9.17 10.17
N ALA A 42 -3.43 9.15 10.72
CA ALA A 42 -4.29 10.32 10.88
C ALA A 42 -4.12 11.02 12.25
N CYS A 43 -3.17 10.59 13.06
CA CYS A 43 -2.97 11.09 14.42
C CYS A 43 -2.68 12.59 14.43
N PRO A 44 -3.38 13.40 15.26
CA PRO A 44 -3.02 14.79 15.52
C PRO A 44 -1.84 14.87 16.49
N ASP A 45 -1.38 16.10 16.77
CA ASP A 45 -0.39 16.34 17.80
C ASP A 45 -0.85 15.81 19.15
N VAL A 46 0.06 15.12 19.86
CA VAL A 46 -0.19 14.68 21.22
C VAL A 46 1.11 14.65 22.01
N LYS A 47 1.10 15.27 23.20
CA LYS A 47 2.26 15.33 24.08
C LYS A 47 1.85 15.24 25.53
N GLY A 48 2.50 14.36 26.28
CA GLY A 48 2.26 14.19 27.70
C GLY A 48 2.61 12.82 28.23
N THR A 49 2.40 12.67 29.54
CA THR A 49 2.45 11.39 30.24
C THR A 49 1.02 10.98 30.59
N PHE A 50 0.62 9.79 30.19
CA PHE A 50 -0.75 9.32 30.26
C PHE A 50 -0.85 8.04 31.08
N ARG A 51 -1.72 8.06 32.09
CA ARG A 51 -2.16 6.87 32.82
C ARG A 51 -3.13 6.07 31.93
N LEU A 52 -2.88 4.79 31.78
CA LEU A 52 -3.68 3.91 30.92
C LEU A 52 -4.88 3.35 31.68
N LEU A 53 -6.07 3.54 31.11
CA LEU A 53 -7.33 2.99 31.61
C LEU A 53 -7.74 1.82 30.71
N PRO A 54 -7.65 0.56 31.17
CA PRO A 54 -7.92 -0.60 30.34
C PRO A 54 -9.42 -0.85 30.15
N PHE A 55 -9.85 -0.99 28.88
CA PHE A 55 -11.20 -1.38 28.50
C PHE A 55 -11.17 -2.34 27.30
N SER A 56 -12.23 -3.11 27.12
CA SER A 56 -12.49 -3.89 25.92
C SER A 56 -13.73 -3.38 25.19
N TYR A 57 -13.60 -3.05 23.92
CA TYR A 57 -14.73 -2.57 23.13
C TYR A 57 -15.66 -3.70 22.66
N THR A 58 -15.25 -4.96 22.80
CA THR A 58 -16.05 -6.15 22.43
C THR A 58 -16.83 -6.72 23.62
N ASN A 59 -16.40 -6.43 24.86
CA ASN A 59 -17.07 -6.88 26.08
C ASN A 59 -18.17 -5.87 26.47
N ALA A 60 -19.39 -6.36 26.69
CA ALA A 60 -20.55 -5.51 27.00
C ALA A 60 -20.39 -4.75 28.33
N VAL A 61 -19.89 -5.42 29.38
CA VAL A 61 -19.68 -4.81 30.71
C VAL A 61 -18.60 -3.72 30.63
N ASP A 62 -17.49 -4.00 29.96
CA ASP A 62 -16.42 -3.02 29.75
C ASP A 62 -16.90 -1.81 28.95
N LYS A 63 -17.78 -2.01 27.98
CA LYS A 63 -18.41 -0.89 27.23
C LYS A 63 -19.25 0.00 28.15
N GLU A 64 -20.08 -0.58 29.00
CA GLU A 64 -20.89 0.19 29.95
C GLU A 64 -20.00 1.00 30.90
N LEU A 65 -18.95 0.40 31.44
CA LEU A 65 -17.95 1.06 32.29
C LEU A 65 -17.21 2.18 31.52
N LEU A 66 -16.82 1.94 30.29
CA LEU A 66 -16.19 2.93 29.42
C LEU A 66 -17.13 4.13 29.21
N PHE A 67 -18.37 3.90 28.81
CA PHE A 67 -19.33 4.98 28.61
C PHE A 67 -19.69 5.74 29.90
N ALA A 68 -19.75 5.04 31.05
CA ALA A 68 -19.93 5.69 32.34
C ALA A 68 -18.73 6.61 32.66
N LYS A 69 -17.49 6.13 32.43
CA LYS A 69 -16.26 6.93 32.60
C LYS A 69 -16.21 8.12 31.65
N LEU A 70 -16.55 7.94 30.37
CA LEU A 70 -16.55 9.02 29.37
C LEU A 70 -17.58 10.10 29.70
N LYS A 71 -18.76 9.75 30.24
CA LYS A 71 -19.77 10.71 30.72
C LYS A 71 -19.28 11.52 31.92
N GLN A 72 -18.46 10.95 32.80
CA GLN A 72 -17.81 11.67 33.89
C GLN A 72 -16.67 12.57 33.40
N GLY A 73 -16.12 12.30 32.21
CA GLY A 73 -14.95 12.93 31.64
C GLY A 73 -13.64 12.22 31.96
N LEU A 74 -12.71 12.28 31.06
CA LEU A 74 -11.32 11.87 31.26
C LEU A 74 -10.50 13.06 31.75
N LEU A 75 -9.53 12.80 32.62
CA LEU A 75 -8.52 13.79 32.94
C LEU A 75 -7.58 13.99 31.74
N PRO A 76 -6.92 15.18 31.62
CA PRO A 76 -6.00 15.45 30.52
C PRO A 76 -4.83 14.47 30.39
N ASN A 77 -4.47 13.79 31.48
CA ASN A 77 -3.41 12.77 31.54
C ASN A 77 -3.94 11.33 31.63
N GLU A 78 -5.18 11.09 31.24
CA GLU A 78 -5.76 9.75 31.12
C GLU A 78 -5.88 9.34 29.67
N ALA A 79 -5.47 8.10 29.34
CA ALA A 79 -5.63 7.49 28.03
C ALA A 79 -6.44 6.20 28.12
N LEU A 80 -7.22 5.90 27.10
CA LEU A 80 -7.95 4.64 26.99
C LEU A 80 -7.02 3.55 26.42
N LEU A 81 -6.75 2.50 27.20
CA LEU A 81 -6.09 1.29 26.71
C LEU A 81 -7.17 0.31 26.19
N MET A 82 -7.32 0.23 24.89
CA MET A 82 -8.29 -0.63 24.22
C MET A 82 -7.69 -2.02 23.96
N LYS A 83 -8.03 -2.98 24.81
CA LYS A 83 -7.53 -4.36 24.74
C LYS A 83 -8.15 -5.13 23.57
N ASN A 84 -7.35 -5.99 22.92
CA ASN A 84 -7.74 -6.81 21.78
C ASN A 84 -8.39 -5.96 20.65
N ALA A 85 -7.89 -4.74 20.46
CA ALA A 85 -8.40 -3.80 19.48
C ALA A 85 -7.71 -4.04 18.14
N GLU A 86 -8.02 -5.17 17.50
CA GLU A 86 -7.56 -5.45 16.14
C GLU A 86 -7.96 -4.30 15.22
N ASP A 87 -7.05 -3.90 14.34
CA ASP A 87 -7.33 -2.82 13.38
C ASP A 87 -8.28 -3.35 12.30
N ASN A 88 -9.56 -3.16 12.55
CA ASN A 88 -10.62 -3.57 11.67
C ASN A 88 -11.68 -2.48 11.56
N ARG A 89 -12.57 -2.62 10.58
CA ARG A 89 -13.67 -1.67 10.35
C ARG A 89 -14.59 -1.50 11.57
N GLN A 90 -14.73 -2.51 12.41
CA GLN A 90 -15.58 -2.45 13.60
C GLN A 90 -14.95 -1.52 14.66
N PHE A 91 -13.64 -1.62 14.89
CA PHE A 91 -12.95 -0.75 15.83
C PHE A 91 -12.96 0.72 15.34
N ARG A 92 -12.69 0.96 14.05
CA ARG A 92 -12.79 2.33 13.49
C ARG A 92 -14.19 2.92 13.68
N ARG A 93 -15.25 2.20 13.30
CA ARG A 93 -16.63 2.65 13.54
C ARG A 93 -16.93 2.94 15.01
N PHE A 94 -16.32 2.17 15.92
CA PHE A 94 -16.45 2.43 17.34
C PHE A 94 -15.81 3.76 17.74
N VAL A 95 -14.59 4.03 17.28
CA VAL A 95 -13.88 5.32 17.52
C VAL A 95 -14.66 6.49 16.89
N ASP A 96 -15.15 6.34 15.66
CA ASP A 96 -15.99 7.35 14.99
C ASP A 96 -17.25 7.66 15.80
N THR A 97 -17.84 6.63 16.43
CA THR A 97 -18.99 6.81 17.32
C THR A 97 -18.60 7.63 18.56
N LEU A 98 -17.47 7.35 19.18
CA LEU A 98 -16.99 8.13 20.34
C LEU A 98 -16.73 9.59 19.98
N ASP A 99 -16.13 9.88 18.82
CA ASP A 99 -15.92 11.23 18.32
C ASP A 99 -17.25 11.94 18.03
N SER A 100 -18.18 11.26 17.34
CA SER A 100 -19.51 11.82 17.02
C SER A 100 -20.35 12.16 18.25
N MET A 101 -20.16 11.45 19.36
CA MET A 101 -20.79 11.74 20.65
C MET A 101 -20.13 12.93 21.37
N GLY A 102 -19.03 13.48 20.83
CA GLY A 102 -18.36 14.65 21.37
C GLY A 102 -17.52 14.39 22.60
N PHE A 103 -17.14 13.14 22.88
CA PHE A 103 -16.25 12.83 23.99
C PHE A 103 -14.85 13.38 23.74
N LYS A 104 -14.30 14.07 24.73
CA LYS A 104 -12.89 14.51 24.71
C LYS A 104 -12.00 13.39 25.23
N ILE A 105 -11.33 12.71 24.32
CA ILE A 105 -10.42 11.60 24.62
C ILE A 105 -9.00 12.06 24.32
N PRO A 106 -8.14 12.23 25.34
CA PRO A 106 -6.78 12.73 25.16
C PRO A 106 -5.91 11.80 24.30
N LEU A 107 -6.09 10.47 24.46
CA LEU A 107 -5.32 9.46 23.74
C LEU A 107 -6.05 8.11 23.78
N ILE A 108 -6.03 7.38 22.66
CA ILE A 108 -6.35 5.96 22.60
C ILE A 108 -5.07 5.16 22.33
N VAL A 109 -4.83 4.14 23.14
CA VAL A 109 -3.77 3.16 22.94
C VAL A 109 -4.42 1.83 22.59
N LYS A 110 -4.16 1.32 21.38
CA LYS A 110 -4.64 0.00 20.95
C LYS A 110 -3.63 -1.08 21.31
N SER A 111 -4.13 -2.18 21.86
CA SER A 111 -3.38 -3.41 22.11
C SER A 111 -3.81 -4.45 21.08
N VAL A 112 -2.86 -5.00 20.32
CA VAL A 112 -3.11 -5.95 19.23
C VAL A 112 -2.25 -7.20 19.36
N SER A 113 -2.80 -8.36 18.98
CA SER A 113 -2.07 -9.64 18.95
C SER A 113 -1.37 -9.87 17.60
N LYS A 114 -1.76 -9.13 16.56
CA LYS A 114 -1.24 -9.26 15.20
C LYS A 114 0.01 -8.41 14.97
N LYS A 115 0.66 -8.70 13.84
CA LYS A 115 1.78 -7.91 13.32
C LYS A 115 1.39 -6.44 13.16
N LEU A 116 2.31 -5.55 13.49
CA LEU A 116 2.17 -4.13 13.23
C LEU A 116 2.28 -3.86 11.72
N LEU A 117 1.23 -3.27 11.15
CA LEU A 117 1.17 -2.83 9.76
C LEU A 117 0.83 -1.35 9.76
N TRP A 118 1.67 -0.53 9.13
CA TRP A 118 1.42 0.90 9.02
C TRP A 118 0.76 1.25 7.68
N THR A 119 0.22 2.45 7.60
CA THR A 119 -0.43 2.98 6.40
C THR A 119 -0.28 4.49 6.38
N THR A 120 -0.76 5.13 5.34
CA THR A 120 -0.83 6.58 5.19
C THR A 120 -2.25 7.09 5.44
N SER A 121 -2.46 8.41 5.59
CA SER A 121 -3.79 9.01 5.71
C SER A 121 -3.90 10.33 4.99
N GLN A 122 -5.01 10.52 4.28
CA GLN A 122 -5.45 11.79 3.69
C GLN A 122 -6.22 12.68 4.67
N GLN A 123 -6.40 12.24 5.90
CA GLN A 123 -7.22 12.90 6.91
C GLN A 123 -6.40 13.15 8.17
N LEU A 124 -6.82 14.13 8.95
CA LEU A 124 -6.37 14.36 10.32
C LEU A 124 -7.56 14.07 11.25
N GLU A 125 -7.38 13.12 12.14
CA GLU A 125 -8.39 12.77 13.14
C GLU A 125 -8.35 13.72 14.35
N LYS A 126 -9.37 13.68 15.20
CA LYS A 126 -9.41 14.49 16.43
C LYS A 126 -8.82 13.75 17.62
N ILE A 127 -8.91 12.42 17.61
CA ILE A 127 -8.48 11.57 18.73
C ILE A 127 -7.12 10.97 18.36
N PRO A 128 -6.06 11.30 19.11
CA PRO A 128 -4.75 10.68 18.91
C PRO A 128 -4.82 9.18 19.18
N MET A 129 -4.11 8.37 18.38
CA MET A 129 -4.16 6.93 18.50
C MET A 129 -2.81 6.27 18.24
N LEU A 130 -2.39 5.37 19.15
CA LEU A 130 -1.21 4.53 19.02
C LEU A 130 -1.60 3.05 19.04
N THR A 131 -0.79 2.22 18.41
CA THR A 131 -0.96 0.76 18.38
C THR A 131 0.28 0.07 18.91
N PHE A 132 0.11 -0.84 19.86
CA PHE A 132 1.17 -1.65 20.45
C PHE A 132 0.84 -3.14 20.34
N PRO A 133 1.85 -4.00 20.21
CA PRO A 133 1.68 -5.43 20.48
C PRO A 133 1.26 -5.65 21.94
N ASP A 134 0.38 -6.63 22.18
CA ASP A 134 -0.06 -7.02 23.53
C ASP A 134 1.11 -7.31 24.46
N THR A 135 2.17 -7.90 23.93
CA THR A 135 3.38 -8.28 24.67
C THR A 135 4.12 -7.07 25.28
N ILE A 136 3.92 -5.89 24.73
CA ILE A 136 4.57 -4.65 25.22
C ILE A 136 3.65 -3.92 26.20
N ILE A 137 2.36 -3.77 25.87
CA ILE A 137 1.50 -2.80 26.54
C ILE A 137 0.60 -3.39 27.65
N LYS A 138 0.40 -4.71 27.71
CA LYS A 138 -0.61 -5.33 28.60
C LYS A 138 -0.43 -5.09 30.09
N ASN A 139 0.78 -4.84 30.55
CA ASN A 139 1.14 -4.62 31.96
C ASN A 139 1.69 -3.22 32.21
N THR A 140 1.42 -2.28 31.30
CA THR A 140 1.88 -0.89 31.37
C THR A 140 0.79 -0.04 31.98
N ASP A 141 1.13 0.72 33.03
CA ASP A 141 0.20 1.63 33.71
C ASP A 141 0.28 3.06 33.14
N GLU A 142 1.43 3.43 32.59
CA GLU A 142 1.68 4.80 32.11
C GLU A 142 2.59 4.80 30.88
N ILE A 143 2.33 5.73 29.96
CA ILE A 143 3.20 6.00 28.81
C ILE A 143 3.47 7.51 28.68
N THR A 144 4.67 7.87 28.24
CA THR A 144 5.00 9.23 27.84
C THR A 144 5.15 9.28 26.34
N VAL A 145 4.43 10.20 25.68
CA VAL A 145 4.47 10.37 24.22
C VAL A 145 4.75 11.83 23.85
N ASP A 146 5.43 12.02 22.72
CA ASP A 146 5.63 13.30 22.07
C ASP A 146 5.56 13.08 20.56
N ILE A 147 4.45 13.50 19.95
CA ILE A 147 4.12 13.27 18.55
C ILE A 147 3.73 14.58 17.93
N ASP A 148 4.49 15.00 16.92
CA ASP A 148 4.13 16.11 16.05
C ASP A 148 3.47 15.59 14.79
N SER A 149 2.41 16.23 14.35
CA SER A 149 1.75 15.97 13.09
C SER A 149 1.80 17.21 12.19
N LYS A 150 1.75 16.97 10.88
CA LYS A 150 1.69 18.05 9.89
C LYS A 150 0.74 17.65 8.78
N PHE A 151 -0.46 18.19 8.82
CA PHE A 151 -1.40 18.02 7.73
C PHE A 151 -1.00 18.91 6.55
N ILE A 152 -0.84 18.29 5.37
CA ILE A 152 -0.45 18.96 4.11
C ILE A 152 -1.64 18.82 3.15
N PRO A 153 -2.43 19.89 2.95
CA PRO A 153 -3.67 19.80 2.16
C PRO A 153 -3.44 19.63 0.66
N ALA A 154 -2.24 19.95 0.16
CA ALA A 154 -1.88 19.89 -1.25
C ALA A 154 -0.44 19.38 -1.41
N TYR A 155 -0.24 18.11 -1.13
CA TYR A 155 1.03 17.42 -1.35
C TYR A 155 1.22 17.14 -2.84
N GLY A 156 2.29 17.66 -3.43
CA GLY A 156 2.58 17.53 -4.85
C GLY A 156 3.16 16.17 -5.21
N CYS A 157 2.51 15.48 -6.14
CA CYS A 157 2.93 14.19 -6.68
C CYS A 157 2.95 14.19 -8.20
N ARG A 158 3.49 13.12 -8.79
CA ARG A 158 3.49 12.94 -10.24
C ARG A 158 3.48 11.47 -10.62
N ASN A 159 2.75 11.15 -11.68
CA ASN A 159 2.92 9.91 -12.42
C ASN A 159 4.03 10.11 -13.46
N ILE A 160 4.79 9.06 -13.75
CA ILE A 160 5.89 9.06 -14.72
C ILE A 160 5.50 8.13 -15.86
N ILE A 161 5.43 8.66 -17.09
CA ILE A 161 4.98 7.91 -18.25
C ILE A 161 6.11 7.83 -19.27
N GLY A 162 6.44 6.62 -19.69
CA GLY A 162 7.39 6.34 -20.78
C GLY A 162 6.68 5.69 -21.96
N TYR A 163 7.03 6.10 -23.18
CA TYR A 163 6.45 5.58 -24.40
C TYR A 163 7.54 5.01 -25.32
N LEU A 164 7.33 3.79 -25.81
CA LEU A 164 8.15 3.16 -26.84
C LEU A 164 7.30 2.92 -28.10
N PRO A 165 7.69 3.44 -29.26
CA PRO A 165 6.95 3.23 -30.50
C PRO A 165 7.02 1.77 -30.96
N GLY A 166 5.91 1.26 -31.48
CA GLY A 166 5.86 -0.05 -32.13
C GLY A 166 6.59 -0.07 -33.48
N LYS A 167 6.86 -1.27 -34.02
CA LYS A 167 7.38 -1.45 -35.38
C LYS A 167 6.36 -1.08 -36.43
N ASN A 168 5.10 -1.47 -36.21
CA ASN A 168 4.03 -1.26 -37.14
C ASN A 168 3.30 0.04 -36.83
N LYS A 169 3.50 1.07 -37.67
CA LYS A 169 2.86 2.38 -37.55
C LYS A 169 1.33 2.34 -37.69
N ASN A 170 0.80 1.27 -38.32
CA ASN A 170 -0.63 1.09 -38.54
C ASN A 170 -1.32 0.32 -37.37
N THR A 171 -0.57 -0.11 -36.36
CA THR A 171 -1.13 -0.83 -35.22
C THR A 171 -2.04 0.08 -34.44
N LYS A 172 -3.30 -0.33 -34.27
CA LYS A 172 -4.27 0.40 -33.45
C LYS A 172 -4.23 -0.15 -32.02
N GLY A 173 -3.68 0.64 -31.09
CA GLY A 173 -3.70 0.34 -29.66
C GLY A 173 -2.32 0.25 -29.02
N TYR A 174 -2.34 0.16 -27.71
CA TYR A 174 -1.17 0.14 -26.85
C TYR A 174 -1.20 -1.08 -25.92
N VAL A 175 -0.02 -1.57 -25.55
CA VAL A 175 0.14 -2.38 -24.33
C VAL A 175 0.68 -1.47 -23.24
N VAL A 176 0.13 -1.58 -22.04
CA VAL A 176 0.51 -0.74 -20.91
C VAL A 176 1.02 -1.60 -19.78
N PHE A 177 2.20 -1.28 -19.24
CA PHE A 177 2.74 -1.85 -18.02
C PHE A 177 2.73 -0.80 -16.93
N THR A 178 2.29 -1.18 -15.73
CA THR A 178 2.21 -0.25 -14.59
C THR A 178 2.80 -0.86 -13.33
N ALA A 179 3.35 -0.01 -12.48
CA ALA A 179 3.70 -0.26 -11.09
C ALA A 179 3.64 1.06 -10.33
N HIS A 180 3.43 1.03 -9.02
CA HIS A 180 3.63 2.23 -8.22
C HIS A 180 5.08 2.33 -7.73
N TYR A 181 5.56 3.56 -7.51
CA TYR A 181 6.93 3.83 -7.07
C TYR A 181 7.01 4.54 -5.73
N ASP A 182 5.86 4.90 -5.16
CA ASP A 182 5.74 5.38 -3.80
C ASP A 182 5.69 4.21 -2.81
N HIS A 183 5.96 4.51 -1.56
CA HIS A 183 5.71 3.65 -0.41
C HIS A 183 5.44 4.53 0.83
N LEU A 184 5.31 3.92 2.00
CA LEU A 184 4.86 4.59 3.23
C LEU A 184 5.83 5.68 3.75
N GLY A 185 7.12 5.60 3.40
CA GLY A 185 8.10 6.61 3.78
C GLY A 185 8.62 6.44 5.22
N MET A 186 8.36 7.43 6.08
CA MET A 186 8.92 7.49 7.44
C MET A 186 7.85 7.78 8.49
N LEU A 187 7.96 7.11 9.63
CA LEU A 187 7.25 7.44 10.86
C LEU A 187 8.24 8.07 11.86
N GLY A 188 8.09 9.38 12.08
CA GLY A 188 9.09 10.16 12.79
C GLY A 188 10.42 10.22 12.04
N ASN A 189 11.52 10.40 12.78
CA ASN A 189 12.87 10.51 12.21
C ASN A 189 13.63 9.18 12.19
N ASN A 190 13.05 8.11 12.74
CA ASN A 190 13.80 6.90 13.07
C ASN A 190 13.21 5.61 12.48
N ALA A 191 11.98 5.59 12.02
CA ALA A 191 11.36 4.41 11.43
C ALA A 191 11.16 4.60 9.93
N TYR A 192 11.91 3.82 9.15
CA TYR A 192 11.80 3.78 7.70
C TYR A 192 11.00 2.56 7.27
N PHE A 193 10.10 2.77 6.33
CA PHE A 193 9.37 1.72 5.63
C PHE A 193 9.97 1.61 4.22
N PRO A 194 10.89 0.67 3.97
CA PRO A 194 11.70 0.69 2.75
C PRO A 194 10.94 0.34 1.49
N GLY A 195 9.89 -0.51 1.58
CA GLY A 195 9.09 -0.91 0.44
C GLY A 195 9.87 -1.66 -0.64
N ALA A 196 10.73 -2.60 -0.24
CA ALA A 196 11.56 -3.32 -1.20
C ALA A 196 10.75 -4.29 -2.05
N SER A 197 9.85 -5.07 -1.43
CA SER A 197 8.90 -5.91 -2.13
C SER A 197 7.75 -5.06 -2.66
N ASP A 198 7.21 -4.21 -1.82
CA ASP A 198 6.07 -3.32 -2.06
C ASP A 198 6.51 -1.84 -2.16
N ASN A 199 6.77 -1.24 -3.35
CA ASN A 199 6.78 -1.91 -4.64
C ASN A 199 8.03 -1.55 -5.45
N ALA A 200 9.19 -1.42 -4.78
CA ALA A 200 10.44 -1.22 -5.52
C ALA A 200 10.74 -2.41 -6.45
N SER A 201 10.32 -3.63 -6.08
CA SER A 201 10.49 -4.83 -6.90
C SER A 201 9.67 -4.77 -8.20
N GLY A 202 8.41 -4.36 -8.16
CA GLY A 202 7.60 -4.16 -9.35
C GLY A 202 8.08 -3.00 -10.20
N THR A 203 8.44 -1.87 -9.60
CA THR A 203 9.08 -0.74 -10.28
C THR A 203 10.35 -1.17 -11.02
N SER A 204 11.21 -1.97 -10.38
CA SER A 204 12.42 -2.53 -10.99
C SER A 204 12.10 -3.44 -12.18
N MET A 205 11.05 -4.26 -12.08
CA MET A 205 10.58 -5.10 -13.18
C MET A 205 10.13 -4.27 -14.39
N ILE A 206 9.34 -3.23 -14.17
CA ILE A 206 8.90 -2.30 -15.22
C ILE A 206 10.10 -1.66 -15.92
N LEU A 207 11.11 -1.19 -15.17
CA LEU A 207 12.32 -0.59 -15.74
C LEU A 207 13.14 -1.62 -16.54
N SER A 208 13.23 -2.86 -16.08
CA SER A 208 13.91 -3.95 -16.78
C SER A 208 13.19 -4.31 -18.08
N MET A 209 11.86 -4.40 -18.06
CA MET A 209 11.05 -4.61 -19.26
C MET A 209 11.16 -3.45 -20.24
N ALA A 210 11.19 -2.21 -19.74
CA ALA A 210 11.39 -1.03 -20.59
C ALA A 210 12.75 -1.07 -21.32
N ASN A 211 13.82 -1.45 -20.62
CA ASN A 211 15.13 -1.65 -21.24
C ASN A 211 15.14 -2.80 -22.27
N TYR A 212 14.42 -3.90 -21.97
CA TYR A 212 14.27 -5.00 -22.91
C TYR A 212 13.56 -4.56 -24.21
N TYR A 213 12.41 -3.90 -24.09
CA TYR A 213 11.59 -3.48 -25.23
C TYR A 213 12.21 -2.31 -26.03
N ALA A 214 13.03 -1.48 -25.41
CA ALA A 214 13.81 -0.47 -26.14
C ALA A 214 14.76 -1.12 -27.18
N LYS A 215 15.28 -2.32 -26.87
CA LYS A 215 16.16 -3.10 -27.74
C LYS A 215 15.40 -4.08 -28.64
N ASN A 216 14.24 -4.56 -28.19
CA ASN A 216 13.44 -5.61 -28.82
C ASN A 216 12.04 -5.07 -29.14
N LYS A 217 11.94 -4.16 -30.12
CA LYS A 217 10.66 -3.54 -30.48
C LYS A 217 9.60 -4.59 -30.82
N GLN A 218 8.40 -4.36 -30.35
CA GLN A 218 7.20 -5.16 -30.66
C GLN A 218 6.37 -4.49 -31.73
N ASP A 219 5.34 -5.17 -32.23
CA ASP A 219 4.44 -4.60 -33.24
C ASP A 219 3.59 -3.47 -32.63
N TYR A 220 3.15 -3.63 -31.38
CA TYR A 220 2.41 -2.61 -30.64
C TYR A 220 3.35 -1.62 -29.96
N PRO A 221 2.97 -0.33 -29.90
CA PRO A 221 3.57 0.60 -28.97
C PRO A 221 3.39 0.13 -27.52
N ILE A 222 4.41 0.34 -26.70
CA ILE A 222 4.34 0.00 -25.28
C ILE A 222 4.45 1.27 -24.45
N VAL A 223 3.56 1.41 -23.49
CA VAL A 223 3.55 2.48 -22.51
C VAL A 223 3.91 1.90 -21.16
N PHE A 224 4.78 2.57 -20.43
CA PHE A 224 5.14 2.27 -19.05
C PHE A 224 4.67 3.40 -18.17
N ILE A 225 3.93 3.11 -17.12
CA ILE A 225 3.47 4.12 -16.16
C ILE A 225 3.94 3.71 -14.76
N LEU A 226 4.68 4.61 -14.13
CA LEU A 226 5.00 4.50 -12.71
C LEU A 226 4.08 5.46 -11.97
N PHE A 227 3.16 4.91 -11.18
CA PHE A 227 2.21 5.68 -10.40
C PHE A 227 2.81 6.12 -9.07
N SER A 228 2.37 7.27 -8.56
CA SER A 228 2.55 7.69 -7.18
C SER A 228 1.20 7.68 -6.46
N GLY A 229 1.21 7.73 -5.12
CA GLY A 229 -0.02 7.82 -4.33
C GLY A 229 -0.90 6.56 -4.38
N GLU A 230 -0.34 5.42 -4.69
CA GLU A 230 -1.00 4.12 -4.58
C GLU A 230 -1.32 3.84 -3.12
N GLU A 231 -0.33 4.01 -2.26
CA GLU A 231 -0.38 3.80 -0.80
C GLU A 231 -1.32 4.77 -0.06
N VAL A 232 -1.80 5.77 -0.74
CA VAL A 232 -2.75 6.77 -0.23
C VAL A 232 -4.17 6.52 -0.79
N GLY A 233 -4.39 5.39 -1.42
CA GLY A 233 -5.67 4.96 -1.97
C GLY A 233 -5.77 5.03 -3.49
N LEU A 234 -4.74 4.55 -4.22
CA LEU A 234 -4.70 4.42 -5.68
C LEU A 234 -4.86 5.78 -6.41
N LEU A 235 -4.37 6.87 -5.79
CA LEU A 235 -4.67 8.23 -6.27
C LEU A 235 -4.05 8.52 -7.64
N GLY A 236 -2.86 7.99 -7.92
CA GLY A 236 -2.16 8.20 -9.18
C GLY A 236 -2.87 7.57 -10.37
N SER A 237 -3.28 6.33 -10.25
CA SER A 237 -4.02 5.61 -11.28
C SER A 237 -5.43 6.17 -11.46
N LYS A 238 -6.10 6.55 -10.35
CA LYS A 238 -7.38 7.26 -10.41
C LYS A 238 -7.27 8.56 -11.19
N TYR A 239 -6.30 9.40 -10.84
CA TYR A 239 -6.07 10.68 -11.52
C TYR A 239 -5.74 10.48 -13.00
N PHE A 240 -4.94 9.46 -13.35
CA PHE A 240 -4.64 9.15 -14.76
C PHE A 240 -5.88 8.74 -15.53
N VAL A 241 -6.76 7.93 -14.97
CA VAL A 241 -8.00 7.49 -15.62
C VAL A 241 -8.97 8.66 -15.82
N GLU A 242 -9.06 9.58 -14.85
CA GLU A 242 -9.88 10.79 -14.93
C GLU A 242 -9.30 11.84 -15.91
N HIS A 243 -7.97 11.88 -16.10
CA HIS A 243 -7.24 12.85 -16.94
C HIS A 243 -6.24 12.13 -17.87
N PRO A 244 -6.70 11.26 -18.76
CA PRO A 244 -5.82 10.39 -19.53
C PRO A 244 -4.99 11.17 -20.56
N LEU A 245 -3.68 10.89 -20.63
CA LEU A 245 -2.79 11.50 -21.64
C LEU A 245 -2.95 10.87 -23.03
N PHE A 246 -3.65 9.75 -23.13
CA PHE A 246 -4.00 9.08 -24.39
C PHE A 246 -5.32 8.30 -24.18
N SER A 247 -5.97 7.93 -25.30
CA SER A 247 -7.27 7.25 -25.25
C SER A 247 -7.19 5.90 -24.54
N LEU A 248 -7.93 5.73 -23.43
CA LEU A 248 -8.03 4.48 -22.68
C LEU A 248 -8.58 3.33 -23.54
N GLN A 249 -9.52 3.61 -24.47
CA GLN A 249 -10.12 2.62 -25.38
C GLN A 249 -9.11 2.02 -26.36
N LYS A 250 -7.94 2.63 -26.51
CA LYS A 250 -6.84 2.09 -27.32
C LYS A 250 -5.91 1.17 -26.54
N ILE A 251 -6.11 1.00 -25.24
CA ILE A 251 -5.35 0.04 -24.46
C ILE A 251 -5.87 -1.36 -24.74
N LYS A 252 -5.04 -2.19 -25.38
CA LYS A 252 -5.36 -3.60 -25.68
C LYS A 252 -5.24 -4.47 -24.45
N MET A 253 -4.24 -4.21 -23.61
CA MET A 253 -3.98 -4.89 -22.35
C MET A 253 -3.16 -3.99 -21.43
N LEU A 254 -3.58 -3.89 -20.19
CA LEU A 254 -2.79 -3.33 -19.11
C LEU A 254 -2.35 -4.46 -18.17
N VAL A 255 -1.05 -4.49 -17.87
CA VAL A 255 -0.46 -5.41 -16.89
C VAL A 255 0.13 -4.58 -15.77
N ASN A 256 -0.51 -4.61 -14.62
CA ASN A 256 0.01 -4.02 -13.40
C ASN A 256 0.86 -5.05 -12.66
N VAL A 257 2.03 -4.66 -12.16
CA VAL A 257 2.90 -5.54 -11.36
C VAL A 257 3.21 -4.90 -10.03
N ASP A 258 3.06 -5.69 -8.98
CA ASP A 258 3.24 -5.25 -7.60
C ASP A 258 3.71 -6.44 -6.76
N ILE A 259 4.58 -6.19 -5.77
CA ILE A 259 5.13 -7.23 -4.89
C ILE A 259 5.80 -8.36 -5.70
N MET A 260 6.86 -8.02 -6.45
CA MET A 260 7.61 -8.96 -7.30
C MET A 260 8.86 -9.55 -6.63
N GLY A 261 9.03 -9.34 -5.32
CA GLY A 261 10.27 -9.69 -4.60
C GLY A 261 10.60 -11.18 -4.49
N SER A 262 9.61 -12.08 -4.68
CA SER A 262 9.82 -13.52 -4.71
C SER A 262 8.64 -14.27 -5.31
N ALA A 263 8.86 -14.99 -6.41
CA ALA A 263 7.88 -15.86 -7.04
C ALA A 263 8.22 -17.35 -6.84
N GLU A 264 8.75 -17.73 -5.68
CA GLU A 264 9.13 -19.12 -5.40
C GLU A 264 7.95 -20.08 -5.37
N ALA A 265 6.75 -19.61 -5.00
CA ALA A 265 5.49 -20.34 -5.09
C ALA A 265 4.64 -19.91 -6.31
N GLY A 266 5.22 -19.18 -7.27
CA GLY A 266 4.53 -18.70 -8.46
C GLY A 266 3.95 -17.30 -8.33
N ILE A 267 2.88 -17.03 -9.08
CA ILE A 267 2.20 -15.73 -9.11
C ILE A 267 0.69 -15.86 -8.94
N THR A 268 0.04 -14.77 -8.57
CA THR A 268 -1.42 -14.64 -8.59
C THR A 268 -1.81 -13.55 -9.60
N VAL A 269 -2.85 -13.81 -10.39
CA VAL A 269 -3.41 -12.89 -11.39
C VAL A 269 -4.78 -12.41 -10.90
N VAL A 270 -4.85 -11.18 -10.43
CA VAL A 270 -6.10 -10.47 -10.08
C VAL A 270 -6.77 -10.03 -11.36
N ASN A 271 -8.11 -9.99 -11.38
CA ASN A 271 -8.94 -9.85 -12.57
C ASN A 271 -8.79 -11.00 -13.59
N GLY A 272 -8.10 -12.09 -13.24
CA GLY A 272 -7.97 -13.26 -14.11
C GLY A 272 -9.31 -13.90 -14.45
N GLU A 273 -10.30 -13.84 -13.53
CA GLU A 273 -11.66 -14.32 -13.79
C GLU A 273 -12.40 -13.44 -14.80
N GLN A 274 -12.21 -12.11 -14.76
CA GLN A 274 -12.82 -11.16 -15.67
C GLN A 274 -12.19 -11.19 -17.06
N PHE A 275 -10.87 -11.38 -17.10
CA PHE A 275 -10.09 -11.44 -18.35
C PHE A 275 -9.54 -12.87 -18.56
N LYS A 276 -10.45 -13.83 -18.55
CA LYS A 276 -10.14 -15.27 -18.55
C LYS A 276 -9.24 -15.69 -19.71
N SER A 277 -9.41 -15.09 -20.89
CA SER A 277 -8.57 -15.39 -22.04
C SER A 277 -7.10 -14.99 -21.84
N ALA A 278 -6.86 -13.86 -21.17
CA ALA A 278 -5.51 -13.41 -20.82
C ALA A 278 -4.90 -14.32 -19.74
N PHE A 279 -5.69 -14.72 -18.74
CA PHE A 279 -5.25 -15.67 -17.73
C PHE A 279 -4.90 -17.04 -18.35
N ASP A 280 -5.77 -17.58 -19.19
CA ASP A 280 -5.53 -18.88 -19.84
C ASP A 280 -4.28 -18.86 -20.72
N GLN A 281 -4.04 -17.76 -21.44
CA GLN A 281 -2.83 -17.58 -22.22
C GLN A 281 -1.57 -17.61 -21.33
N LEU A 282 -1.56 -16.92 -20.17
CA LEU A 282 -0.45 -16.99 -19.20
C LEU A 282 -0.21 -18.41 -18.72
N VAL A 283 -1.28 -19.14 -18.39
CA VAL A 283 -1.20 -20.55 -17.95
C VAL A 283 -0.66 -21.44 -19.06
N ASP A 284 -1.11 -21.28 -20.29
CA ASP A 284 -0.67 -22.10 -21.43
C ASP A 284 0.80 -21.84 -21.79
N ILE A 285 1.24 -20.57 -21.74
CA ILE A 285 2.66 -20.24 -21.86
C ILE A 285 3.45 -20.91 -20.73
N ASN A 286 2.99 -20.83 -19.49
CA ASN A 286 3.69 -21.45 -18.37
C ASN A 286 3.74 -22.96 -18.44
N LYS A 287 2.70 -23.62 -18.91
CA LYS A 287 2.71 -25.09 -19.17
C LYS A 287 3.77 -25.49 -20.20
N ARG A 288 3.95 -24.68 -21.24
CA ARG A 288 4.89 -24.93 -22.34
C ARG A 288 6.34 -24.66 -21.93
N GLU A 289 6.57 -23.55 -21.21
CA GLU A 289 7.90 -23.02 -20.93
C GLU A 289 8.42 -23.38 -19.52
N ALA A 290 7.54 -23.83 -18.62
CA ALA A 290 7.81 -24.17 -17.22
C ALA A 290 8.54 -23.07 -16.42
N TYR A 291 8.14 -21.81 -16.62
CA TYR A 291 8.77 -20.66 -15.96
C TYR A 291 8.50 -20.62 -14.45
N LEU A 292 7.28 -20.96 -14.03
CA LEU A 292 6.81 -20.80 -12.66
C LEU A 292 6.15 -22.08 -12.13
N PRO A 293 6.23 -22.36 -10.82
CA PRO A 293 5.56 -23.51 -10.21
C PRO A 293 4.04 -23.46 -10.38
N GLU A 294 3.45 -22.27 -10.22
CA GLU A 294 2.00 -22.12 -10.25
C GLU A 294 1.59 -20.71 -10.72
N ILE A 295 0.45 -20.60 -11.40
CA ILE A 295 -0.24 -19.35 -11.69
C ILE A 295 -1.65 -19.46 -11.12
N LYS A 296 -1.94 -18.68 -10.05
CA LYS A 296 -3.25 -18.64 -9.39
C LYS A 296 -4.14 -17.61 -10.02
N ILE A 297 -5.41 -17.94 -10.14
CA ILE A 297 -6.46 -17.03 -10.58
C ILE A 297 -7.10 -16.34 -9.37
N ARG A 298 -7.45 -15.07 -9.54
CA ARG A 298 -8.23 -14.31 -8.57
C ARG A 298 -9.25 -13.42 -9.29
N GLY A 299 -10.41 -13.23 -8.69
CA GLY A 299 -11.45 -12.33 -9.15
C GLY A 299 -11.08 -10.87 -8.96
N LYS A 300 -12.06 -10.00 -9.22
CA LYS A 300 -11.94 -8.55 -9.14
C LYS A 300 -11.62 -8.09 -7.72
N ALA A 301 -10.66 -7.17 -7.60
CA ALA A 301 -10.30 -6.54 -6.34
C ALA A 301 -9.77 -5.11 -6.56
N ALA A 302 -10.15 -4.20 -5.66
CA ALA A 302 -9.67 -2.81 -5.64
C ALA A 302 -8.42 -2.71 -4.74
N ASN A 303 -7.34 -3.36 -5.14
CA ASN A 303 -6.16 -3.55 -4.30
C ASN A 303 -4.81 -3.25 -4.99
N SER A 304 -4.82 -2.61 -6.15
CA SER A 304 -3.67 -1.97 -6.81
C SER A 304 -4.14 -1.18 -8.04
N ASP A 305 -3.25 -0.51 -8.74
CA ASP A 305 -3.49 0.49 -9.79
C ASP A 305 -4.26 0.04 -11.03
N HIS A 306 -4.40 -1.27 -11.27
CA HIS A 306 -5.23 -1.82 -12.34
C HIS A 306 -6.72 -1.50 -12.17
N TYR A 307 -7.15 -1.22 -10.93
CA TYR A 307 -8.57 -1.16 -10.57
C TYR A 307 -9.35 -0.10 -11.37
N PHE A 308 -8.91 1.15 -11.35
CA PHE A 308 -9.65 2.22 -12.04
C PHE A 308 -9.65 2.05 -13.57
N PHE A 309 -8.61 1.48 -14.13
CA PHE A 309 -8.59 1.13 -15.57
C PHE A 309 -9.64 0.06 -15.89
N SER A 310 -9.73 -0.98 -15.07
CA SER A 310 -10.74 -2.03 -15.21
C SER A 310 -12.16 -1.46 -15.12
N GLU A 311 -12.41 -0.54 -14.15
CA GLU A 311 -13.69 0.15 -14.03
C GLU A 311 -14.02 1.01 -15.25
N ALA A 312 -13.03 1.58 -15.91
CA ALA A 312 -13.17 2.33 -17.16
C ALA A 312 -13.28 1.43 -18.42
N GLY A 313 -13.39 0.11 -18.24
CA GLY A 313 -13.56 -0.85 -19.35
C GLY A 313 -12.26 -1.23 -20.07
N VAL A 314 -11.09 -0.92 -19.50
CA VAL A 314 -9.80 -1.32 -20.05
C VAL A 314 -9.51 -2.77 -19.65
N PRO A 315 -9.11 -3.67 -20.59
CA PRO A 315 -8.60 -4.98 -20.25
C PRO A 315 -7.36 -4.87 -19.35
N SER A 316 -7.52 -5.20 -18.06
CA SER A 316 -6.49 -4.94 -17.04
C SER A 316 -6.36 -6.11 -16.09
N ILE A 317 -5.15 -6.66 -16.00
CA ILE A 317 -4.79 -7.67 -15.01
C ILE A 317 -3.74 -7.11 -14.05
N PHE A 318 -3.77 -7.58 -12.82
CA PHE A 318 -2.76 -7.28 -11.83
C PHE A 318 -2.07 -8.57 -11.38
N ILE A 319 -0.74 -8.54 -11.35
CA ILE A 319 0.10 -9.69 -11.03
C ILE A 319 0.95 -9.38 -9.80
N TYR A 320 0.90 -10.25 -8.80
CA TYR A 320 1.82 -10.25 -7.68
C TYR A 320 2.44 -11.63 -7.47
N SER A 321 3.65 -11.66 -6.94
CA SER A 321 4.38 -12.89 -6.67
C SER A 321 3.92 -13.56 -5.36
N ASN A 322 4.04 -14.89 -5.32
CA ASN A 322 3.75 -15.70 -4.14
C ASN A 322 5.06 -16.28 -3.59
N GLY A 323 5.33 -15.98 -2.32
CA GLY A 323 6.53 -16.45 -1.64
C GLY A 323 7.25 -15.34 -0.87
N GLY A 324 8.47 -15.63 -0.45
CA GLY A 324 9.28 -14.70 0.33
C GLY A 324 8.88 -14.62 1.81
N PRO A 325 9.49 -13.69 2.56
CA PRO A 325 9.34 -13.61 4.01
C PRO A 325 8.01 -13.04 4.49
N GLY A 326 7.16 -12.50 3.57
CA GLY A 326 5.87 -11.91 3.90
C GLY A 326 5.97 -10.58 4.66
N TYR A 327 7.05 -9.85 4.49
CA TYR A 327 7.15 -8.47 4.96
C TYR A 327 6.29 -7.58 4.05
N TYR A 328 5.46 -6.75 4.69
CA TYR A 328 4.49 -5.89 4.01
C TYR A 328 4.09 -4.77 4.97
N HIS A 329 4.13 -3.53 4.53
CA HIS A 329 3.78 -2.35 5.33
C HIS A 329 4.48 -2.28 6.70
N ASP A 330 5.71 -2.78 6.77
CA ASP A 330 6.53 -2.80 7.97
C ASP A 330 7.98 -2.40 7.68
N VAL A 331 8.74 -2.19 8.74
CA VAL A 331 10.15 -1.75 8.68
C VAL A 331 11.11 -2.86 8.19
N TRP A 332 10.60 -4.07 7.95
CA TRP A 332 11.39 -5.24 7.58
C TRP A 332 11.34 -5.55 6.08
N ASP A 333 10.50 -4.85 5.31
CA ASP A 333 10.48 -4.99 3.84
C ASP A 333 11.71 -4.33 3.21
N LYS A 334 12.86 -4.99 3.36
CA LYS A 334 14.20 -4.51 2.98
C LYS A 334 14.74 -5.28 1.78
N PRO A 335 15.60 -4.68 0.94
CA PRO A 335 16.18 -5.38 -0.21
C PRO A 335 16.93 -6.69 0.13
N ASN A 336 17.59 -6.73 1.28
CA ASN A 336 18.34 -7.91 1.73
C ASN A 336 17.47 -9.04 2.28
N THR A 337 16.17 -8.83 2.42
CA THR A 337 15.20 -9.88 2.80
C THR A 337 14.57 -10.55 1.59
N LEU A 338 14.75 -9.99 0.39
CA LEU A 338 14.20 -10.53 -0.85
C LEU A 338 15.17 -11.54 -1.47
N ASN A 339 14.65 -12.66 -1.96
CA ASN A 339 15.45 -13.68 -2.63
C ASN A 339 15.39 -13.62 -4.17
N PHE A 340 14.47 -12.81 -4.72
CA PHE A 340 14.20 -12.65 -6.15
C PHE A 340 14.04 -13.95 -6.93
N LYS A 341 13.66 -15.04 -6.25
CA LYS A 341 13.48 -16.34 -6.88
C LYS A 341 12.39 -16.26 -7.95
N ASN A 342 12.70 -16.78 -9.13
CA ASN A 342 11.86 -16.73 -10.32
C ASN A 342 11.49 -15.32 -10.85
N TYR A 343 12.14 -14.25 -10.38
CA TYR A 343 11.89 -12.89 -10.85
C TYR A 343 12.06 -12.75 -12.37
N ASP A 344 13.22 -13.24 -12.91
CA ASP A 344 13.47 -13.24 -14.35
C ASP A 344 12.49 -14.12 -15.14
N ASN A 345 12.00 -15.19 -14.53
CA ASN A 345 11.02 -16.07 -15.14
C ASN A 345 9.66 -15.39 -15.28
N VAL A 346 9.24 -14.58 -14.29
CA VAL A 346 8.05 -13.73 -14.42
C VAL A 346 8.22 -12.76 -15.59
N ALA A 347 9.36 -12.07 -15.68
CA ALA A 347 9.63 -11.15 -16.80
C ALA A 347 9.58 -11.87 -18.16
N LYS A 348 10.16 -13.08 -18.28
CA LYS A 348 10.10 -13.90 -19.50
C LYS A 348 8.65 -14.29 -19.85
N LEU A 349 7.86 -14.70 -18.85
CA LEU A 349 6.45 -15.02 -19.01
C LEU A 349 5.67 -13.81 -19.58
N LEU A 350 5.87 -12.63 -19.01
CA LEU A 350 5.21 -11.40 -19.47
C LEU A 350 5.67 -10.98 -20.89
N VAL A 351 6.94 -11.12 -21.19
CA VAL A 351 7.46 -10.87 -22.56
C VAL A 351 6.79 -11.80 -23.56
N GLN A 352 6.71 -13.09 -23.26
CA GLN A 352 6.07 -14.08 -24.15
C GLN A 352 4.56 -13.83 -24.27
N PHE A 353 3.90 -13.47 -23.17
CA PHE A 353 2.49 -13.10 -23.15
C PHE A 353 2.19 -11.95 -24.12
N ILE A 354 2.97 -10.86 -24.06
CA ILE A 354 2.79 -9.72 -24.96
C ILE A 354 3.10 -10.06 -26.42
N LYS A 355 4.11 -10.90 -26.66
CA LYS A 355 4.45 -11.35 -28.01
C LYS A 355 3.34 -12.15 -28.67
N GLU A 356 2.58 -12.91 -27.89
CA GLU A 356 1.47 -13.74 -28.35
C GLU A 356 0.10 -13.06 -28.21
N LEU A 357 0.05 -11.81 -27.75
CA LEU A 357 -1.18 -11.04 -27.59
C LEU A 357 -1.81 -10.77 -28.98
N LYS A 358 -3.07 -11.17 -29.15
CA LYS A 358 -3.83 -11.05 -30.41
C LYS A 358 -4.61 -9.75 -30.52
#